data_8b8c9036cf0124df9f9fe77616dd1883
#
_entry.id   8b8c9036cf0124df9f9fe77616dd1883
#
_cell.length_a   1.000
_cell.length_b   1.000
_cell.length_c   1.000
_cell.angle_alpha   90.00
_cell.angle_beta   90.00
_cell.angle_gamma   90.00
#
_symmetry.space_group_name_H-M   'P 1'
#
loop_
_entity.id
_entity.type
_entity.pdbx_description
1 polymer ?
#
loop_
_entity_poly.entity_id
_entity_poly.type
_entity_poly.pdbx_seq_one_letter_code
_entity_poly.pdbx_strand_id
1 'polypeptide(L)'
;MDDLFDQNGQLDTAQCRKIIPNGIGHFSQYASQNLESADNIRKKVVALQQWIIKNTPNGIPALFHEEVLSGVNTQDATIYPQQIGQACSFNTELAELKTKQTANDLRRMGGILSLSPMVDVCRIPSFNRLEESYGEDAYLSAMMGTAFAKGLQMGDLKKGVGVCSKHYLGYGGGGDADEKVILNEVQSFNHLLIAGSKGQAPTG
;
A
#
# COMPACT_ATOMS: atom_id res chain seq x y z
N MET A 1 8.33 -1.33 -14.36
CA MET A 1 9.53 -2.16 -14.10
C MET A 1 9.89 -3.01 -15.32
N ASP A 2 8.94 -3.57 -16.01
CA ASP A 2 9.15 -4.53 -17.10
C ASP A 2 9.99 -4.00 -18.27
N ASP A 3 9.89 -2.71 -18.61
CA ASP A 3 10.75 -2.09 -19.63
C ASP A 3 12.26 -2.16 -19.36
N LEU A 4 12.64 -2.57 -18.14
CA LEU A 4 14.03 -2.75 -17.72
C LEU A 4 14.50 -4.21 -17.83
N PHE A 5 13.62 -5.10 -18.31
CA PHE A 5 13.92 -6.53 -18.48
C PHE A 5 13.62 -6.96 -19.92
N ASP A 6 14.43 -7.88 -20.41
CA ASP A 6 14.21 -8.49 -21.73
C ASP A 6 13.08 -9.53 -21.70
N GLN A 7 12.76 -10.10 -22.86
CA GLN A 7 11.71 -11.12 -23.02
C GLN A 7 11.99 -12.42 -22.23
N ASN A 8 13.23 -12.64 -21.80
CA ASN A 8 13.66 -13.78 -20.99
C ASN A 8 13.64 -13.44 -19.48
N GLY A 9 13.23 -12.24 -19.09
CA GLY A 9 13.23 -11.76 -17.71
C GLY A 9 14.62 -11.42 -17.18
N GLN A 10 15.61 -11.22 -18.06
CA GLN A 10 16.95 -10.77 -17.68
C GLN A 10 17.02 -9.24 -17.69
N LEU A 11 17.76 -8.67 -16.73
CA LEU A 11 17.91 -7.22 -16.61
C LEU A 11 18.63 -6.65 -17.85
N ASP A 12 17.96 -5.74 -18.57
CA ASP A 12 18.55 -4.99 -19.67
C ASP A 12 19.32 -3.79 -19.14
N THR A 13 20.63 -3.96 -18.99
CA THR A 13 21.51 -2.92 -18.44
C THR A 13 21.65 -1.69 -19.36
N ALA A 14 21.41 -1.83 -20.66
CA ALA A 14 21.42 -0.70 -21.60
C ALA A 14 20.16 0.15 -21.41
N GLN A 15 19.00 -0.48 -21.26
CA GLN A 15 17.78 0.23 -20.91
C GLN A 15 17.84 0.87 -19.52
N CYS A 16 18.43 0.20 -18.54
CA CYS A 16 18.63 0.79 -17.22
C CYS A 16 19.46 2.09 -17.31
N ARG A 17 20.55 2.10 -18.05
CA ARG A 17 21.35 3.33 -18.25
C ARG A 17 20.62 4.43 -18.99
N LYS A 18 19.69 4.07 -19.88
CA LYS A 18 18.88 5.03 -20.64
C LYS A 18 17.75 5.62 -19.80
N ILE A 19 17.02 4.79 -19.05
CA ILE A 19 15.77 5.17 -18.37
C ILE A 19 16.06 5.71 -16.95
N ILE A 20 16.99 5.11 -16.22
CA ILE A 20 17.31 5.44 -14.83
C ILE A 20 18.81 5.72 -14.61
N PRO A 21 19.45 6.58 -15.41
CA PRO A 21 20.92 6.80 -15.36
C PRO A 21 21.41 7.29 -13.98
N ASN A 22 20.54 7.99 -13.24
CA ASN A 22 20.83 8.54 -11.90
C ASN A 22 20.19 7.73 -10.76
N GLY A 23 19.61 6.58 -11.07
CA GLY A 23 18.76 5.82 -10.15
C GLY A 23 17.31 6.28 -10.20
N ILE A 24 16.50 5.73 -9.32
CA ILE A 24 15.08 6.04 -9.19
C ILE A 24 14.67 5.88 -7.71
N GLY A 25 13.81 6.77 -7.21
CA GLY A 25 13.35 6.72 -5.82
C GLY A 25 12.37 5.59 -5.54
N HIS A 26 11.42 5.34 -6.45
CA HIS A 26 10.32 4.41 -6.24
C HIS A 26 10.02 3.57 -7.48
N PHE A 27 9.60 2.31 -7.24
CA PHE A 27 8.87 1.48 -8.20
C PHE A 27 7.49 1.18 -7.65
N SER A 28 6.46 1.68 -8.34
CA SER A 28 5.05 1.49 -8.00
C SER A 28 4.46 0.33 -8.76
N GLN A 29 3.56 -0.43 -8.14
CA GLN A 29 2.77 -1.49 -8.77
C GLN A 29 3.62 -2.43 -9.64
N TYR A 30 4.79 -2.78 -9.12
CA TYR A 30 5.81 -3.52 -9.85
C TYR A 30 5.47 -5.01 -10.00
N ALA A 31 4.55 -5.52 -9.19
CA ALA A 31 4.16 -6.93 -9.15
C ALA A 31 2.80 -7.19 -9.81
N SER A 32 1.88 -6.23 -9.77
CA SER A 32 0.48 -6.43 -10.15
C SER A 32 0.22 -6.45 -11.65
N GLN A 33 1.17 -6.01 -12.48
CA GLN A 33 0.95 -5.86 -13.91
C GLN A 33 1.02 -7.18 -14.70
N ASN A 34 1.83 -8.15 -14.26
CA ASN A 34 2.13 -9.35 -15.04
C ASN A 34 1.78 -10.68 -14.36
N LEU A 35 1.15 -10.67 -13.19
CA LEU A 35 0.71 -11.87 -12.47
C LEU A 35 1.78 -12.99 -12.40
N GLU A 36 3.02 -12.61 -12.13
CA GLU A 36 4.12 -13.54 -11.93
C GLU A 36 4.11 -14.13 -10.51
N SER A 37 4.87 -15.20 -10.30
CA SER A 37 5.11 -15.70 -8.95
C SER A 37 5.97 -14.73 -8.12
N ALA A 38 5.75 -14.70 -6.82
CA ALA A 38 6.51 -13.85 -5.89
C ALA A 38 8.03 -14.07 -6.01
N ASP A 39 8.46 -15.29 -6.27
CA ASP A 39 9.87 -15.63 -6.40
C ASP A 39 10.50 -15.06 -7.68
N ASN A 40 9.77 -15.04 -8.79
CA ASN A 40 10.23 -14.41 -10.03
C ASN A 40 10.32 -12.89 -9.88
N ILE A 41 9.29 -12.27 -9.29
CA ILE A 41 9.30 -10.83 -8.99
C ILE A 41 10.49 -10.49 -8.10
N ARG A 42 10.73 -11.28 -7.04
CA ARG A 42 11.88 -11.08 -6.15
C ARG A 42 13.22 -11.12 -6.89
N LYS A 43 13.41 -12.07 -7.82
CA LYS A 43 14.64 -12.14 -8.64
C LYS A 43 14.85 -10.85 -9.42
N LYS A 44 13.81 -10.33 -10.05
CA LYS A 44 13.85 -9.05 -10.78
C LYS A 44 14.19 -7.87 -9.85
N VAL A 45 13.52 -7.78 -8.70
CA VAL A 45 13.77 -6.73 -7.69
C VAL A 45 15.22 -6.76 -7.23
N VAL A 46 15.75 -7.93 -6.89
CA VAL A 46 17.14 -8.09 -6.43
C VAL A 46 18.14 -7.69 -7.51
N ALA A 47 17.94 -8.15 -8.76
CA ALA A 47 18.81 -7.80 -9.88
C ALA A 47 18.83 -6.27 -10.11
N LEU A 48 17.66 -5.63 -10.09
CA LEU A 48 17.53 -4.20 -10.31
C LEU A 48 18.14 -3.38 -9.16
N GLN A 49 17.89 -3.76 -7.89
CA GLN A 49 18.50 -3.12 -6.73
C GLN A 49 20.04 -3.21 -6.78
N GLN A 50 20.58 -4.38 -7.11
CA GLN A 50 22.02 -4.55 -7.23
C GLN A 50 22.60 -3.69 -8.35
N TRP A 51 21.88 -3.56 -9.47
CA TRP A 51 22.30 -2.70 -10.57
C TRP A 51 22.29 -1.22 -10.15
N ILE A 52 21.22 -0.75 -9.52
CA ILE A 52 21.10 0.64 -9.04
C ILE A 52 22.25 0.98 -8.09
N ILE A 53 22.50 0.15 -7.09
CA ILE A 53 23.54 0.37 -6.09
C ILE A 53 24.92 0.45 -6.73
N LYS A 54 25.21 -0.37 -7.74
CA LYS A 54 26.54 -0.47 -8.36
C LYS A 54 26.79 0.52 -9.49
N ASN A 55 25.74 0.95 -10.19
CA ASN A 55 25.88 1.64 -11.48
C ASN A 55 25.29 3.06 -11.51
N THR A 56 24.72 3.54 -10.41
CA THR A 56 24.22 4.91 -10.32
C THR A 56 25.12 5.77 -9.44
N PRO A 57 25.17 7.10 -9.65
CA PRO A 57 26.14 7.98 -8.96
C PRO A 57 26.06 7.92 -7.44
N ASN A 58 24.86 7.79 -6.89
CA ASN A 58 24.63 7.82 -5.44
C ASN A 58 24.48 6.43 -4.83
N GLY A 59 24.27 5.39 -5.62
CA GLY A 59 24.07 4.02 -5.14
C GLY A 59 22.88 3.84 -4.17
N ILE A 60 21.86 4.71 -4.25
CA ILE A 60 20.71 4.69 -3.33
C ILE A 60 19.69 3.66 -3.82
N PRO A 61 19.34 2.65 -3.01
CA PRO A 61 18.33 1.68 -3.37
C PRO A 61 16.95 2.31 -3.59
N ALA A 62 16.17 1.77 -4.53
CA ALA A 62 14.79 2.20 -4.76
C ALA A 62 13.84 1.61 -3.72
N LEU A 63 12.73 2.31 -3.44
CA LEU A 63 11.60 1.81 -2.68
C LEU A 63 10.65 1.06 -3.61
N PHE A 64 10.37 -0.20 -3.31
CA PHE A 64 9.36 -0.99 -4.02
C PHE A 64 8.07 -1.00 -3.21
N HIS A 65 6.96 -0.57 -3.83
CA HIS A 65 5.67 -0.46 -3.16
C HIS A 65 4.51 -0.93 -4.02
N GLU A 66 3.49 -1.43 -3.35
CA GLU A 66 2.26 -1.96 -3.95
C GLU A 66 1.02 -1.40 -3.30
N GLU A 67 -0.09 -1.49 -4.02
CA GLU A 67 -1.43 -1.43 -3.46
C GLU A 67 -1.78 -2.80 -2.87
N VAL A 68 -2.21 -2.82 -1.60
CA VAL A 68 -2.48 -4.09 -0.92
C VAL A 68 -3.82 -4.10 -0.16
N LEU A 69 -4.80 -3.31 -0.61
CA LEU A 69 -6.12 -3.18 0.01
C LEU A 69 -6.79 -4.54 0.25
N SER A 70 -6.72 -5.42 -0.74
CA SER A 70 -7.28 -6.77 -0.70
C SER A 70 -6.21 -7.87 -0.77
N GLY A 71 -4.99 -7.58 -0.35
CA GLY A 71 -3.83 -8.49 -0.49
C GLY A 71 -2.96 -8.11 -1.67
N VAL A 72 -1.92 -8.89 -1.93
CA VAL A 72 -0.99 -8.66 -3.04
C VAL A 72 -1.45 -9.43 -4.27
N ASN A 73 -1.55 -8.76 -5.41
CA ASN A 73 -2.03 -9.36 -6.64
C ASN A 73 -0.89 -10.09 -7.39
N THR A 74 -0.58 -11.31 -6.95
CA THR A 74 0.39 -12.21 -7.58
C THR A 74 -0.14 -13.64 -7.64
N GLN A 75 0.49 -14.51 -8.43
CA GLN A 75 0.00 -15.87 -8.64
C GLN A 75 -0.12 -16.72 -7.37
N ASP A 76 0.77 -16.50 -6.41
CA ASP A 76 0.92 -17.32 -5.21
C ASP A 76 0.66 -16.55 -3.90
N ALA A 77 -0.04 -15.42 -3.98
CA ALA A 77 -0.54 -14.67 -2.82
C ALA A 77 -2.06 -14.87 -2.64
N THR A 78 -2.54 -14.52 -1.45
CA THR A 78 -3.96 -14.61 -1.13
C THR A 78 -4.66 -13.28 -1.39
N ILE A 79 -5.75 -13.34 -2.16
CA ILE A 79 -6.66 -12.21 -2.35
C ILE A 79 -7.79 -12.30 -1.33
N TYR A 80 -8.06 -11.20 -0.68
CA TYR A 80 -9.07 -11.03 0.35
C TYR A 80 -10.23 -10.15 -0.16
N PRO A 81 -11.37 -10.11 0.53
CA PRO A 81 -12.43 -9.15 0.22
C PRO A 81 -11.93 -7.70 0.22
N GLN A 82 -12.56 -6.84 -0.57
CA GLN A 82 -12.33 -5.39 -0.54
C GLN A 82 -12.63 -4.79 0.85
N GLN A 83 -12.09 -3.60 1.14
CA GLN A 83 -12.16 -3.01 2.48
C GLN A 83 -13.60 -2.80 2.97
N ILE A 84 -14.53 -2.42 2.08
CA ILE A 84 -15.94 -2.30 2.45
C ILE A 84 -16.54 -3.64 2.94
N GLY A 85 -16.19 -4.74 2.28
CA GLY A 85 -16.61 -6.09 2.72
C GLY A 85 -15.93 -6.50 4.04
N GLN A 86 -14.68 -6.11 4.25
CA GLN A 86 -13.99 -6.34 5.52
C GLN A 86 -14.62 -5.53 6.66
N ALA A 87 -15.01 -4.27 6.40
CA ALA A 87 -15.68 -3.39 7.35
C ALA A 87 -17.00 -4.00 7.87
N CYS A 88 -17.76 -4.69 7.01
CA CYS A 88 -18.98 -5.37 7.39
C CYS A 88 -18.80 -6.46 8.46
N SER A 89 -17.58 -6.93 8.68
CA SER A 89 -17.29 -7.88 9.76
C SER A 89 -17.21 -7.23 11.14
N PHE A 90 -16.96 -5.92 11.23
CA PHE A 90 -16.67 -5.19 12.45
C PHE A 90 -15.54 -5.81 13.29
N ASN A 91 -14.66 -6.59 12.66
CA ASN A 91 -13.63 -7.40 13.33
C ASN A 91 -12.23 -6.87 13.01
N THR A 92 -11.69 -6.07 13.91
CA THR A 92 -10.36 -5.47 13.79
C THR A 92 -9.24 -6.51 13.94
N GLU A 93 -9.43 -7.56 14.71
CA GLU A 93 -8.44 -8.64 14.89
C GLU A 93 -8.24 -9.41 13.58
N LEU A 94 -9.34 -9.69 12.87
CA LEU A 94 -9.29 -10.35 11.57
C LEU A 94 -8.61 -9.44 10.52
N ALA A 95 -8.86 -8.14 10.56
CA ALA A 95 -8.20 -7.16 9.69
C ALA A 95 -6.68 -7.12 9.94
N GLU A 96 -6.25 -7.12 11.20
CA GLU A 96 -4.82 -7.16 11.57
C GLU A 96 -4.16 -8.47 11.12
N LEU A 97 -4.82 -9.62 11.34
CA LEU A 97 -4.31 -10.93 10.93
C LEU A 97 -4.13 -11.02 9.40
N LYS A 98 -5.14 -10.59 8.65
CA LYS A 98 -5.12 -10.51 7.19
C LYS A 98 -3.91 -9.70 6.71
N THR A 99 -3.73 -8.50 7.25
CA THR A 99 -2.66 -7.59 6.78
C THR A 99 -1.27 -8.03 7.21
N LYS A 100 -1.16 -8.76 8.30
CA LYS A 100 0.09 -9.43 8.69
C LYS A 100 0.50 -10.49 7.65
N GLN A 101 -0.47 -11.27 7.14
CA GLN A 101 -0.19 -12.20 6.06
C GLN A 101 0.17 -11.46 4.77
N THR A 102 -0.55 -10.39 4.44
CA THR A 102 -0.26 -9.51 3.29
C THR A 102 1.16 -8.92 3.37
N ALA A 103 1.62 -8.54 4.57
CA ALA A 103 2.99 -8.07 4.77
C ALA A 103 4.04 -9.15 4.43
N ASN A 104 3.80 -10.40 4.84
CA ASN A 104 4.68 -11.51 4.49
C ASN A 104 4.76 -11.71 2.97
N ASP A 105 3.61 -11.68 2.28
CA ASP A 105 3.54 -11.84 0.84
C ASP A 105 4.29 -10.69 0.12
N LEU A 106 4.07 -9.44 0.54
CA LEU A 106 4.74 -8.28 -0.04
C LEU A 106 6.26 -8.30 0.21
N ARG A 107 6.68 -8.66 1.42
CA ARG A 107 8.11 -8.80 1.77
C ARG A 107 8.80 -9.91 0.98
N ARG A 108 8.10 -11.01 0.73
CA ARG A 108 8.60 -12.10 -0.11
C ARG A 108 8.99 -11.63 -1.50
N MET A 109 8.27 -10.66 -2.06
CA MET A 109 8.56 -10.06 -3.38
C MET A 109 9.61 -8.93 -3.34
N GLY A 110 10.05 -8.52 -2.16
CA GLY A 110 10.98 -7.40 -1.99
C GLY A 110 10.31 -6.04 -1.79
N GLY A 111 8.98 -5.98 -1.64
CA GLY A 111 8.24 -4.76 -1.31
C GLY A 111 8.43 -4.37 0.16
N ILE A 112 8.53 -3.08 0.42
CA ILE A 112 8.78 -2.53 1.75
C ILE A 112 7.82 -1.41 2.15
N LEU A 113 6.96 -0.98 1.23
CA LEU A 113 5.98 0.07 1.45
C LEU A 113 4.65 -0.32 0.81
N SER A 114 3.57 -0.03 1.50
CA SER A 114 2.20 -0.16 1.03
C SER A 114 1.59 1.21 0.81
N LEU A 115 0.87 1.42 -0.29
CA LEU A 115 0.03 2.62 -0.53
C LEU A 115 -1.39 2.43 0.00
N SER A 116 -1.53 1.64 1.06
CA SER A 116 -2.80 1.30 1.73
C SER A 116 -2.63 1.47 3.24
N PRO A 117 -3.73 1.62 4.01
CA PRO A 117 -5.14 1.53 3.63
C PRO A 117 -5.71 2.84 3.07
N MET A 118 -6.86 2.75 2.39
CA MET A 118 -7.71 3.88 2.12
C MET A 118 -8.64 4.10 3.32
N VAL A 119 -8.44 5.23 4.02
CA VAL A 119 -9.18 5.57 5.25
C VAL A 119 -10.13 6.75 5.07
N ASP A 120 -10.38 7.12 3.83
CA ASP A 120 -11.37 8.12 3.48
C ASP A 120 -12.77 7.71 3.94
N VAL A 121 -13.52 8.65 4.50
CA VAL A 121 -14.89 8.44 4.96
C VAL A 121 -15.83 8.69 3.79
N CYS A 122 -16.30 7.63 3.17
CA CYS A 122 -17.10 7.70 1.94
C CYS A 122 -18.58 7.73 2.24
N ARG A 123 -19.22 8.90 2.08
CA ARG A 123 -20.65 9.13 2.31
C ARG A 123 -21.49 9.18 1.05
N ILE A 124 -20.84 9.14 -0.11
CA ILE A 124 -21.50 9.26 -1.41
C ILE A 124 -21.49 7.89 -2.10
N PRO A 125 -22.64 7.22 -2.24
CA PRO A 125 -22.69 5.87 -2.83
C PRO A 125 -22.22 5.79 -4.29
N SER A 126 -22.25 6.91 -5.02
CA SER A 126 -21.77 6.99 -6.42
C SER A 126 -20.25 7.19 -6.53
N PHE A 127 -19.52 7.24 -5.41
CA PHE A 127 -18.08 7.32 -5.45
C PHE A 127 -17.49 6.04 -6.04
N ASN A 128 -16.72 6.18 -7.11
CA ASN A 128 -16.21 5.07 -7.92
C ASN A 128 -15.12 4.22 -7.24
N ARG A 129 -14.72 4.56 -6.01
CA ARG A 129 -13.76 3.81 -5.17
C ARG A 129 -14.33 3.45 -3.81
N LEU A 130 -15.67 3.42 -3.70
CA LEU A 130 -16.36 3.12 -2.44
C LEU A 130 -15.93 1.76 -1.87
N GLU A 131 -15.69 0.77 -2.71
CA GLU A 131 -15.28 -0.58 -2.30
C GLU A 131 -13.90 -0.62 -1.63
N GLU A 132 -13.05 0.37 -1.91
CA GLU A 132 -11.73 0.50 -1.29
C GLU A 132 -11.81 1.13 0.11
N SER A 133 -12.96 1.71 0.51
CA SER A 133 -13.15 2.37 1.79
C SER A 133 -13.72 1.42 2.86
N TYR A 134 -13.71 1.87 4.11
CA TYR A 134 -14.42 1.20 5.21
C TYR A 134 -15.86 1.71 5.39
N GLY A 135 -16.36 2.55 4.46
CA GLY A 135 -17.72 3.10 4.47
C GLY A 135 -17.82 4.51 5.03
N GLU A 136 -19.00 4.86 5.55
CA GLU A 136 -19.37 6.23 5.93
C GLU A 136 -19.12 6.56 7.41
N ASP A 137 -18.78 5.57 8.24
CA ASP A 137 -18.52 5.77 9.66
C ASP A 137 -17.04 6.04 9.93
N ALA A 138 -16.75 7.22 10.48
CA ALA A 138 -15.39 7.66 10.75
C ALA A 138 -14.70 6.83 11.84
N TYR A 139 -15.46 6.35 12.85
CA TYR A 139 -14.90 5.55 13.93
C TYR A 139 -14.52 4.15 13.43
N LEU A 140 -15.41 3.51 12.67
CA LEU A 140 -15.14 2.21 12.05
C LEU A 140 -13.92 2.31 11.11
N SER A 141 -13.86 3.34 10.27
CA SER A 141 -12.71 3.58 9.37
C SER A 141 -11.40 3.75 10.15
N ALA A 142 -11.43 4.48 11.28
CA ALA A 142 -10.27 4.65 12.15
C ALA A 142 -9.81 3.32 12.77
N MET A 143 -10.74 2.53 13.30
CA MET A 143 -10.43 1.27 13.97
C MET A 143 -9.90 0.24 12.97
N MET A 144 -10.55 0.08 11.82
CA MET A 144 -10.14 -0.86 10.79
C MET A 144 -8.82 -0.43 10.14
N GLY A 145 -8.64 0.86 9.84
CA GLY A 145 -7.39 1.40 9.29
C GLY A 145 -6.21 1.25 10.25
N THR A 146 -6.44 1.44 11.55
CA THR A 146 -5.42 1.20 12.59
C THR A 146 -5.02 -0.27 12.65
N ALA A 147 -5.98 -1.19 12.63
CA ALA A 147 -5.72 -2.63 12.61
C ALA A 147 -4.96 -3.05 11.35
N PHE A 148 -5.35 -2.50 10.20
CA PHE A 148 -4.66 -2.70 8.93
C PHE A 148 -3.18 -2.28 9.02
N ALA A 149 -2.91 -1.08 9.54
CA ALA A 149 -1.55 -0.58 9.68
C ALA A 149 -0.72 -1.42 10.66
N LYS A 150 -1.29 -1.79 11.81
CA LYS A 150 -0.62 -2.65 12.80
C LYS A 150 -0.21 -3.99 12.20
N GLY A 151 -1.11 -4.63 11.46
CA GLY A 151 -0.82 -5.90 10.82
C GLY A 151 0.32 -5.79 9.79
N LEU A 152 0.29 -4.77 8.92
CA LEU A 152 1.37 -4.55 7.95
C LEU A 152 2.71 -4.25 8.61
N GLN A 153 2.74 -3.41 9.65
CA GLN A 153 3.98 -3.02 10.33
C GLN A 153 4.56 -4.12 11.21
N MET A 154 3.76 -5.10 11.65
CA MET A 154 4.18 -6.24 12.46
C MET A 154 4.94 -5.86 13.75
N GLY A 155 4.80 -4.61 14.23
CA GLY A 155 5.55 -4.08 15.37
C GLY A 155 7.05 -3.86 15.12
N ASP A 156 7.57 -4.21 13.96
CA ASP A 156 8.98 -4.06 13.58
C ASP A 156 9.10 -3.89 12.06
N LEU A 157 9.42 -2.69 11.59
CA LEU A 157 9.56 -2.38 10.17
C LEU A 157 10.71 -3.14 9.47
N LYS A 158 11.61 -3.77 10.20
CA LYS A 158 12.61 -4.68 9.60
C LYS A 158 11.95 -5.96 9.10
N LYS A 159 10.84 -6.36 9.69
CA LYS A 159 10.04 -7.55 9.32
C LYS A 159 8.78 -7.17 8.57
N GLY A 160 8.10 -6.12 9.01
CA GLY A 160 6.88 -5.61 8.43
C GLY A 160 7.10 -4.70 7.22
N VAL A 161 6.05 -3.97 6.86
CA VAL A 161 5.96 -3.08 5.70
C VAL A 161 5.58 -1.69 6.17
N GLY A 162 6.18 -0.66 5.59
CA GLY A 162 5.76 0.72 5.77
C GLY A 162 4.33 0.93 5.24
N VAL A 163 3.60 1.83 5.87
CA VAL A 163 2.19 2.10 5.55
C VAL A 163 2.03 3.55 5.11
N CYS A 164 1.37 3.76 3.98
CA CYS A 164 0.93 5.07 3.52
C CYS A 164 -0.60 5.09 3.51
N SER A 165 -1.19 5.49 4.64
CA SER A 165 -2.63 5.71 4.70
C SER A 165 -3.04 6.87 3.81
N LYS A 166 -4.14 6.71 3.08
CA LYS A 166 -4.58 7.67 2.07
C LYS A 166 -6.08 7.96 2.16
N HIS A 167 -6.53 9.10 1.64
CA HIS A 167 -5.75 10.19 1.05
C HIS A 167 -5.68 11.36 2.02
N TYR A 168 -4.50 11.90 2.23
CA TYR A 168 -4.32 12.99 3.20
C TYR A 168 -5.18 14.18 2.83
N LEU A 169 -6.01 14.59 3.77
CA LEU A 169 -7.13 15.50 3.86
C LEU A 169 -8.46 14.99 3.29
N GLY A 170 -8.53 13.73 2.80
CA GLY A 170 -9.76 13.12 2.31
C GLY A 170 -9.89 13.14 0.79
N TYR A 171 -10.54 12.11 0.27
CA TYR A 171 -10.84 11.90 -1.14
C TYR A 171 -12.20 11.20 -1.26
N GLY A 172 -12.99 11.53 -2.30
CA GLY A 172 -14.29 10.88 -2.51
C GLY A 172 -15.51 11.75 -2.27
N GLY A 173 -15.31 13.02 -2.01
CA GLY A 173 -16.35 14.02 -2.18
C GLY A 173 -16.55 14.25 -3.68
N GLY A 174 -17.55 13.63 -4.32
CA GLY A 174 -17.77 13.59 -5.76
C GLY A 174 -17.48 14.90 -6.51
N GLY A 175 -17.17 14.81 -7.80
CA GLY A 175 -16.68 15.92 -8.62
C GLY A 175 -17.53 17.21 -8.67
N ASP A 176 -18.73 17.18 -8.09
CA ASP A 176 -19.62 18.30 -7.82
C ASP A 176 -19.87 18.49 -6.31
N ALA A 177 -18.94 18.05 -5.46
CA ALA A 177 -19.12 18.10 -4.02
C ALA A 177 -19.22 19.54 -3.55
N ASP A 178 -20.35 19.85 -2.95
CA ASP A 178 -20.56 21.06 -2.13
C ASP A 178 -19.37 21.18 -1.15
N GLU A 179 -18.80 22.38 -1.06
CA GLU A 179 -17.69 22.74 -0.17
C GLU A 179 -17.86 22.22 1.28
N LYS A 180 -19.11 22.08 1.73
CA LYS A 180 -19.48 21.48 3.02
C LYS A 180 -19.17 19.99 3.12
N VAL A 181 -19.22 19.22 2.03
CA VAL A 181 -18.91 17.80 2.03
C VAL A 181 -17.39 17.61 2.17
N ILE A 182 -16.61 18.42 1.47
CA ILE A 182 -15.15 18.42 1.57
C ILE A 182 -14.71 18.79 2.99
N LEU A 183 -15.29 19.83 3.59
CA LEU A 183 -14.97 20.23 4.97
C LEU A 183 -15.33 19.16 6.01
N ASN A 184 -16.44 18.45 5.82
CA ASN A 184 -16.83 17.35 6.70
C ASN A 184 -15.89 16.14 6.56
N GLU A 185 -15.40 15.84 5.36
CA GLU A 185 -14.41 14.80 5.15
C GLU A 185 -13.07 15.16 5.80
N VAL A 186 -12.60 16.38 5.61
CA VAL A 186 -11.39 16.90 6.27
C VAL A 186 -11.49 16.82 7.80
N GLN A 187 -12.64 17.19 8.37
CA GLN A 187 -12.85 17.09 9.82
C GLN A 187 -12.87 15.63 10.27
N SER A 188 -13.52 14.75 9.53
CA SER A 188 -13.56 13.31 9.82
C SER A 188 -12.16 12.70 9.75
N PHE A 189 -11.35 13.07 8.76
CA PHE A 189 -9.97 12.62 8.62
C PHE A 189 -9.08 13.11 9.76
N ASN A 190 -9.23 14.38 10.20
CA ASN A 190 -8.52 14.90 11.36
C ASN A 190 -8.89 14.16 12.65
N HIS A 191 -10.16 13.78 12.83
CA HIS A 191 -10.59 12.91 13.93
C HIS A 191 -9.94 11.52 13.84
N LEU A 192 -9.78 10.97 12.65
CA LEU A 192 -9.14 9.70 12.39
C LEU A 192 -7.65 9.72 12.79
N LEU A 193 -6.92 10.77 12.37
CA LEU A 193 -5.51 10.95 12.72
C LEU A 193 -5.33 11.10 14.23
N ILE A 194 -6.21 11.87 14.89
CA ILE A 194 -6.17 12.09 16.35
C ILE A 194 -6.53 10.81 17.11
N ALA A 195 -7.53 10.05 16.64
CA ALA A 195 -7.90 8.78 17.25
C ALA A 195 -6.80 7.72 17.06
N GLY A 196 -6.20 7.64 15.87
CA GLY A 196 -5.08 6.76 15.60
C GLY A 196 -3.83 7.07 16.44
N SER A 197 -3.55 8.36 16.65
CA SER A 197 -2.43 8.79 17.49
C SER A 197 -2.64 8.53 18.98
N LYS A 198 -3.88 8.60 19.46
CA LYS A 198 -4.21 8.28 20.86
C LYS A 198 -4.19 6.79 21.19
N GLY A 199 -4.37 5.92 20.19
CA GLY A 199 -4.24 4.47 20.33
C GLY A 199 -2.79 3.97 20.46
N GLN A 200 -1.82 4.87 20.29
CA GLN A 200 -0.39 4.59 20.40
C GLN A 200 0.23 5.13 21.70
N ALA A 201 -0.56 5.42 22.73
CA ALA A 201 0.01 5.73 24.02
C ALA A 201 0.84 4.53 24.50
N PRO A 202 2.13 4.70 24.83
CA PRO A 202 2.93 3.61 25.31
C PRO A 202 2.36 3.14 26.63
N THR A 203 1.97 1.88 26.71
CA THR A 203 1.83 1.19 27.99
C THR A 203 3.22 1.08 28.56
N GLY A 204 3.52 1.87 29.59
CA GLY A 204 4.73 1.77 30.37
C GLY A 204 4.85 0.44 31.07
#